data_11de80597bae97193e50601fbcfc71cc
#
_entry.id   11de80597bae97193e50601fbcfc71cc
#
_cell.length_a   1.000
_cell.length_b   1.000
_cell.length_c   1.000
_cell.angle_alpha   90.00
_cell.angle_beta   90.00
_cell.angle_gamma   90.00
#
_symmetry.space_group_name_H-M   'P 1'
#
loop_
_entity.id
_entity.type
_entity.pdbx_description
1 polymer ?
#
loop_
_entity_poly.entity_id
_entity_poly.type
_entity_poly.pdbx_seq_one_letter_code
_entity_poly.pdbx_strand_id
1 'polypeptide(L)'
;MKNSTDYSNTINILKKNLGFLILIPLIFVLFSILITFFLMHPKYEASTQVLVNQREGNSEMMAQEVQSNIQLVNTYAEILKSPRILDKVSKDYNKYSSEELNKMVNVKTQANSQILNINVTDHNKKESEDIANKVANVFKDDMPHIMNVDNVSILSTANG
;
A
#
# COMPACT_ATOMS: atom_id res chain seq x y z
N MET A 1 27.31 26.28 -54.79
CA MET A 1 26.04 25.74 -55.30
C MET A 1 26.09 24.21 -55.28
N LYS A 2 25.79 23.59 -54.14
CA LYS A 2 25.89 22.11 -54.04
C LYS A 2 25.11 21.56 -52.82
N ASN A 3 23.83 21.92 -52.67
CA ASN A 3 23.03 21.35 -51.58
C ASN A 3 21.54 21.06 -51.93
N SER A 4 21.11 21.28 -53.15
CA SER A 4 19.69 21.05 -53.53
C SER A 4 19.41 19.64 -54.02
N THR A 5 20.44 18.89 -54.41
CA THR A 5 20.30 17.52 -54.96
C THR A 5 20.19 16.45 -53.84
N ASP A 6 20.73 16.73 -52.68
CA ASP A 6 20.72 15.78 -51.56
C ASP A 6 19.36 15.63 -50.88
N TYR A 7 18.63 16.73 -50.73
CA TYR A 7 17.30 16.72 -50.10
C TYR A 7 16.24 15.93 -50.94
N SER A 8 16.29 16.04 -52.26
CA SER A 8 15.32 15.38 -53.11
C SER A 8 15.56 13.86 -53.16
N ASN A 9 16.84 13.42 -53.13
CA ASN A 9 17.17 12.01 -53.03
C ASN A 9 16.76 11.42 -51.65
N THR A 10 17.00 12.15 -50.58
CA THR A 10 16.61 11.75 -49.22
C THR A 10 15.09 11.60 -49.11
N ILE A 11 14.34 12.56 -49.66
CA ILE A 11 12.85 12.52 -49.67
C ILE A 11 12.32 11.34 -50.49
N ASN A 12 12.97 11.01 -51.61
CA ASN A 12 12.55 9.88 -52.46
C ASN A 12 12.84 8.51 -51.80
N ILE A 13 13.96 8.38 -51.09
CA ILE A 13 14.30 7.18 -50.30
C ILE A 13 13.30 7.07 -49.10
N LEU A 14 12.95 8.18 -48.46
CA LEU A 14 11.98 8.21 -47.37
C LEU A 14 10.58 7.79 -47.85
N LYS A 15 10.13 8.30 -49.00
CA LYS A 15 8.84 7.92 -49.61
C LYS A 15 8.80 6.46 -50.06
N LYS A 16 9.91 5.92 -50.60
CA LYS A 16 10.00 4.51 -51.02
C LYS A 16 9.93 3.55 -49.80
N ASN A 17 10.42 3.98 -48.65
CA ASN A 17 10.46 3.17 -47.43
C ASN A 17 9.44 3.67 -46.36
N LEU A 18 8.46 4.47 -46.77
CA LEU A 18 7.47 5.05 -45.85
C LEU A 18 6.72 3.97 -45.01
N GLY A 19 6.48 2.81 -45.62
CA GLY A 19 5.90 1.65 -44.95
C GLY A 19 6.75 1.17 -43.75
N PHE A 20 8.07 1.07 -43.96
CA PHE A 20 8.99 0.68 -42.89
C PHE A 20 9.13 1.77 -41.81
N LEU A 21 9.10 3.04 -42.22
CA LEU A 21 9.17 4.16 -41.31
C LEU A 21 7.99 4.24 -40.34
N ILE A 22 6.80 3.80 -40.79
CA ILE A 22 5.58 3.77 -39.97
C ILE A 22 5.47 2.43 -39.24
N LEU A 23 5.89 1.31 -39.88
CA LEU A 23 5.75 -0.03 -39.32
C LEU A 23 6.63 -0.23 -38.08
N ILE A 24 7.86 0.29 -38.10
CA ILE A 24 8.81 0.12 -36.99
C ILE A 24 8.27 0.78 -35.69
N PRO A 25 7.88 2.06 -35.65
CA PRO A 25 7.31 2.65 -34.43
C PRO A 25 5.99 2.00 -34.02
N LEU A 26 5.17 1.55 -34.98
CA LEU A 26 3.93 0.84 -34.67
C LEU A 26 4.19 -0.48 -33.92
N ILE A 27 5.21 -1.24 -34.35
CA ILE A 27 5.64 -2.47 -33.66
C ILE A 27 6.14 -2.15 -32.26
N PHE A 28 6.94 -1.08 -32.08
CA PHE A 28 7.41 -0.65 -30.77
C PHE A 28 6.27 -0.27 -29.83
N VAL A 29 5.25 0.44 -30.32
CA VAL A 29 4.05 0.80 -29.54
C VAL A 29 3.28 -0.45 -29.12
N LEU A 30 3.04 -1.39 -30.06
CA LEU A 30 2.38 -2.65 -29.76
C LEU A 30 3.15 -3.49 -28.74
N PHE A 31 4.48 -3.54 -28.87
CA PHE A 31 5.35 -4.27 -27.93
C PHE A 31 5.34 -3.61 -26.54
N SER A 32 5.36 -2.29 -26.50
CA SER A 32 5.24 -1.52 -25.25
C SER A 32 3.91 -1.76 -24.53
N ILE A 33 2.80 -1.79 -25.27
CA ILE A 33 1.47 -2.11 -24.72
C ILE A 33 1.44 -3.54 -24.17
N LEU A 34 1.98 -4.51 -24.90
CA LEU A 34 2.06 -5.91 -24.47
C LEU A 34 2.89 -6.06 -23.19
N ILE A 35 4.06 -5.41 -23.12
CA ILE A 35 4.92 -5.43 -21.92
C ILE A 35 4.18 -4.79 -20.74
N THR A 36 3.56 -3.63 -20.94
CA THR A 36 2.82 -2.93 -19.87
C THR A 36 1.68 -3.79 -19.36
N PHE A 37 0.90 -4.40 -20.24
CA PHE A 37 -0.23 -5.24 -19.85
C PHE A 37 0.18 -6.55 -19.17
N PHE A 38 1.32 -7.11 -19.56
CA PHE A 38 1.82 -8.39 -19.02
C PHE A 38 2.62 -8.21 -17.73
N LEU A 39 3.33 -7.05 -17.56
CA LEU A 39 4.15 -6.79 -16.38
C LEU A 39 3.39 -6.04 -15.25
N MET A 40 2.39 -5.25 -15.59
CA MET A 40 1.64 -4.49 -14.57
C MET A 40 0.43 -5.30 -14.09
N HIS A 41 0.64 -6.10 -13.06
CA HIS A 41 -0.48 -6.68 -12.32
C HIS A 41 -1.15 -5.57 -11.49
N PRO A 42 -2.45 -5.35 -11.62
CA PRO A 42 -3.16 -4.38 -10.79
C PRO A 42 -2.99 -4.76 -9.31
N LYS A 43 -2.73 -3.77 -8.49
CA LYS A 43 -2.71 -3.93 -7.03
C LYS A 43 -3.93 -3.22 -6.45
N TYR A 44 -4.58 -3.89 -5.54
CA TYR A 44 -5.73 -3.36 -4.80
C TYR A 44 -5.28 -2.99 -3.40
N GLU A 45 -5.67 -1.82 -2.93
CA GLU A 45 -5.41 -1.34 -1.57
C GLU A 45 -6.74 -1.34 -0.80
N ALA A 46 -6.76 -2.05 0.32
CA ALA A 46 -7.85 -2.05 1.26
C ALA A 46 -7.44 -1.33 2.54
N SER A 47 -8.33 -0.56 3.13
CA SER A 47 -8.05 0.23 4.33
C SER A 47 -9.05 -0.07 5.45
N THR A 48 -8.53 -0.33 6.64
CA THR A 48 -9.29 -0.50 7.87
C THR A 48 -8.82 0.52 8.90
N GLN A 49 -9.74 1.10 9.67
CA GLN A 49 -9.41 2.08 10.71
C GLN A 49 -9.63 1.52 12.10
N VAL A 50 -8.65 1.71 12.96
CA VAL A 50 -8.69 1.31 14.38
C VAL A 50 -8.44 2.53 15.26
N LEU A 51 -9.26 2.67 16.29
CA LEU A 51 -9.08 3.65 17.37
C LEU A 51 -8.53 2.94 18.60
N VAL A 52 -7.45 3.45 19.17
CA VAL A 52 -6.87 2.95 20.41
C VAL A 52 -7.24 3.89 21.54
N ASN A 53 -8.14 3.46 22.43
CA ASN A 53 -8.51 4.24 23.61
C ASN A 53 -7.50 3.97 24.74
N GLN A 54 -6.82 5.02 25.17
CA GLN A 54 -5.96 4.96 26.35
C GLN A 54 -6.80 5.14 27.61
N ARG A 55 -6.34 4.53 28.72
CA ARG A 55 -6.87 4.88 30.04
C ARG A 55 -6.53 6.32 30.36
N GLU A 56 -7.53 7.13 30.66
CA GLU A 56 -7.34 8.49 31.10
C GLU A 56 -6.51 8.49 32.39
N GLY A 57 -5.24 8.90 32.29
CA GLY A 57 -4.45 9.34 33.46
C GLY A 57 -4.79 10.78 33.80
N ASN A 58 -4.89 11.09 35.06
CA ASN A 58 -5.28 12.39 35.66
C ASN A 58 -4.93 13.62 34.82
N SER A 59 -5.91 14.50 34.70
CA SER A 59 -6.05 15.66 33.80
C SER A 59 -5.10 16.86 34.03
N GLU A 60 -3.95 16.74 34.66
CA GLU A 60 -3.14 17.91 35.04
C GLU A 60 -1.91 18.22 34.17
N MET A 61 -1.68 17.47 33.05
CA MET A 61 -0.48 17.67 32.21
C MET A 61 -0.78 17.69 30.70
N MET A 62 -1.72 18.49 30.23
CA MET A 62 -2.18 18.47 28.81
C MET A 62 -1.10 18.71 27.74
N ALA A 63 -0.06 19.52 27.99
CA ALA A 63 0.94 19.81 26.96
C ALA A 63 1.99 18.69 26.80
N GLN A 64 2.31 17.97 27.88
CA GLN A 64 3.23 16.83 27.85
C GLN A 64 2.55 15.55 27.36
N GLU A 65 1.25 15.47 27.51
CA GLU A 65 0.38 14.39 27.05
C GLU A 65 0.30 14.30 25.51
N VAL A 66 0.23 15.44 24.81
CA VAL A 66 0.18 15.47 23.34
C VAL A 66 1.44 14.87 22.70
N GLN A 67 2.62 15.22 23.23
CA GLN A 67 3.90 14.67 22.73
C GLN A 67 4.03 13.17 23.04
N SER A 68 3.57 12.75 24.20
CA SER A 68 3.55 11.36 24.64
C SER A 68 2.58 10.52 23.78
N ASN A 69 1.43 11.08 23.43
CA ASN A 69 0.42 10.42 22.62
C ASN A 69 0.92 10.13 21.19
N ILE A 70 1.70 11.03 20.58
CA ILE A 70 2.29 10.80 19.25
C ILE A 70 3.29 9.63 19.27
N GLN A 71 4.13 9.53 20.30
CA GLN A 71 5.08 8.42 20.45
C GLN A 71 4.37 7.09 20.66
N LEU A 72 3.28 7.08 21.44
CA LEU A 72 2.48 5.88 21.68
C LEU A 72 1.79 5.38 20.42
N VAL A 73 1.25 6.28 19.59
CA VAL A 73 0.62 5.91 18.32
C VAL A 73 1.63 5.27 17.36
N ASN A 74 2.86 5.77 17.30
CA ASN A 74 3.93 5.14 16.53
C ASN A 74 4.28 3.75 17.09
N THR A 75 4.32 3.60 18.41
CA THR A 75 4.52 2.29 19.06
C THR A 75 3.42 1.30 18.69
N TYR A 76 2.18 1.74 18.63
CA TYR A 76 1.06 0.88 18.20
C TYR A 76 1.19 0.45 16.75
N ALA A 77 1.65 1.34 15.87
CA ALA A 77 1.92 0.99 14.47
C ALA A 77 3.03 -0.07 14.34
N GLU A 78 4.09 0.02 15.16
CA GLU A 78 5.17 -0.97 15.21
C GLU A 78 4.67 -2.31 15.77
N ILE A 79 3.87 -2.31 16.84
CA ILE A 79 3.27 -3.53 17.39
C ILE A 79 2.39 -4.22 16.36
N LEU A 80 1.59 -3.46 15.61
CA LEU A 80 0.71 -3.98 14.57
C LEU A 80 1.47 -4.72 13.47
N LYS A 81 2.66 -4.23 13.11
CA LYS A 81 3.56 -4.85 12.13
C LYS A 81 4.50 -5.89 12.73
N SER A 82 4.43 -6.12 14.04
CA SER A 82 5.30 -7.09 14.71
C SER A 82 4.97 -8.53 14.31
N PRO A 83 5.95 -9.45 14.41
CA PRO A 83 5.72 -10.87 14.20
C PRO A 83 4.62 -11.42 15.11
N ARG A 84 4.46 -10.88 16.31
CA ARG A 84 3.42 -11.32 17.27
C ARG A 84 2.00 -11.24 16.66
N ILE A 85 1.71 -10.17 15.93
CA ILE A 85 0.41 -9.98 15.26
C ILE A 85 0.39 -10.71 13.91
N LEU A 86 1.42 -10.52 13.10
CA LEU A 86 1.43 -11.04 11.74
C LEU A 86 1.56 -12.57 11.68
N ASP A 87 2.21 -13.23 12.64
CA ASP A 87 2.26 -14.69 12.74
C ASP A 87 0.87 -15.28 13.02
N LYS A 88 0.03 -14.59 13.80
CA LYS A 88 -1.35 -15.02 14.03
C LYS A 88 -2.18 -14.90 12.77
N VAL A 89 -2.04 -13.79 12.05
CA VAL A 89 -2.71 -13.59 10.76
C VAL A 89 -2.24 -14.62 9.74
N SER A 90 -0.93 -14.86 9.64
CA SER A 90 -0.32 -15.85 8.73
C SER A 90 -0.85 -17.27 8.95
N LYS A 91 -1.10 -17.67 10.20
CA LYS A 91 -1.67 -19.00 10.51
C LYS A 91 -3.07 -19.21 9.93
N ASP A 92 -3.85 -18.15 9.82
CA ASP A 92 -5.20 -18.21 9.25
C ASP A 92 -5.18 -18.15 7.72
N TYR A 93 -4.12 -17.56 7.17
CA TYR A 93 -3.87 -17.47 5.73
C TYR A 93 -2.62 -18.27 5.36
N ASN A 94 -2.73 -19.59 5.19
CA ASN A 94 -1.62 -20.47 4.82
C ASN A 94 -0.88 -20.07 3.53
N LYS A 95 -1.33 -19.04 2.85
CA LYS A 95 -0.79 -18.50 1.58
C LYS A 95 0.34 -17.50 1.80
N TYR A 96 0.32 -16.75 2.91
CA TYR A 96 1.26 -15.65 3.15
C TYR A 96 2.04 -15.89 4.44
N SER A 97 3.36 -15.78 4.35
CA SER A 97 4.24 -15.72 5.53
C SER A 97 4.11 -14.38 6.25
N SER A 98 4.54 -14.31 7.50
CA SER A 98 4.57 -13.05 8.27
C SER A 98 5.42 -11.97 7.60
N GLU A 99 6.51 -12.37 6.91
CA GLU A 99 7.38 -11.45 6.18
C GLU A 99 6.69 -10.86 4.94
N GLU A 100 5.90 -11.66 4.23
CA GLU A 100 5.11 -11.20 3.10
C GLU A 100 3.99 -10.28 3.58
N LEU A 101 3.28 -10.64 4.64
CA LEU A 101 2.27 -9.78 5.26
C LEU A 101 2.88 -8.43 5.72
N ASN A 102 4.09 -8.43 6.28
CA ASN A 102 4.76 -7.20 6.69
C ASN A 102 5.02 -6.24 5.52
N LYS A 103 5.28 -6.78 4.31
CA LYS A 103 5.46 -5.98 3.09
C LYS A 103 4.15 -5.49 2.51
N MET A 104 3.07 -6.25 2.70
CA MET A 104 1.72 -5.92 2.22
C MET A 104 1.02 -4.91 3.12
N VAL A 105 1.27 -4.98 4.45
CA VAL A 105 0.64 -4.13 5.46
C VAL A 105 1.42 -2.83 5.63
N ASN A 106 0.74 -1.71 5.44
CA ASN A 106 1.24 -0.38 5.71
C ASN A 106 0.32 0.31 6.73
N VAL A 107 0.91 0.82 7.81
CA VAL A 107 0.17 1.50 8.88
C VAL A 107 0.48 2.98 8.82
N LYS A 108 -0.58 3.79 8.68
CA LYS A 108 -0.49 5.25 8.71
C LYS A 108 -1.20 5.76 9.95
N THR A 109 -0.55 6.66 10.65
CA THR A 109 -1.13 7.39 11.79
C THR A 109 -1.69 8.71 11.29
N GLN A 110 -2.84 9.11 11.80
CA GLN A 110 -3.38 10.43 11.52
C GLN A 110 -2.81 11.40 12.55
N ALA A 111 -2.25 12.53 12.10
CA ALA A 111 -1.65 13.53 12.97
C ALA A 111 -2.63 13.97 14.06
N ASN A 112 -2.16 13.99 15.32
CA ASN A 112 -2.93 14.37 16.51
C ASN A 112 -4.19 13.54 16.76
N SER A 113 -4.22 12.27 16.30
CA SER A 113 -5.33 11.37 16.58
C SER A 113 -4.82 10.00 17.04
N GLN A 114 -5.66 9.28 17.76
CA GLN A 114 -5.42 7.90 18.18
C GLN A 114 -5.91 6.88 17.14
N ILE A 115 -6.07 7.32 15.90
CA ILE A 115 -6.55 6.49 14.79
C ILE A 115 -5.37 5.96 13.99
N LEU A 116 -5.36 4.65 13.80
CA LEU A 116 -4.46 3.93 12.91
C LEU A 116 -5.21 3.52 11.65
N ASN A 117 -4.68 3.89 10.49
CA ASN A 117 -5.15 3.41 9.21
C ASN A 117 -4.27 2.22 8.78
N ILE A 118 -4.86 1.04 8.72
CA ILE A 118 -4.22 -0.20 8.29
C ILE A 118 -4.52 -0.39 6.81
N ASN A 119 -3.52 -0.18 5.97
CA ASN A 119 -3.63 -0.33 4.53
C ASN A 119 -2.96 -1.62 4.10
N VAL A 120 -3.66 -2.47 3.37
CA VAL A 120 -3.13 -3.72 2.84
C VAL A 120 -3.19 -3.69 1.33
N THR A 121 -2.06 -3.97 0.69
CA THR A 121 -1.94 -4.00 -0.77
C THR A 121 -1.72 -5.42 -1.25
N ASP A 122 -2.62 -5.92 -2.09
CA ASP A 122 -2.52 -7.24 -2.74
C ASP A 122 -3.00 -7.19 -4.19
N HIS A 123 -2.74 -8.26 -4.95
CA HIS A 123 -3.25 -8.44 -6.31
C HIS A 123 -4.71 -8.86 -6.37
N ASN A 124 -5.26 -9.32 -5.27
CA ASN A 124 -6.66 -9.71 -5.12
C ASN A 124 -7.37 -8.76 -4.16
N LYS A 125 -8.41 -8.09 -4.66
CA LYS A 125 -9.21 -7.12 -3.90
C LYS A 125 -9.76 -7.74 -2.61
N LYS A 126 -10.42 -8.89 -2.73
CA LYS A 126 -11.02 -9.57 -1.58
C LYS A 126 -9.98 -9.99 -0.54
N GLU A 127 -8.82 -10.49 -0.98
CA GLU A 127 -7.74 -10.87 -0.07
C GLU A 127 -7.17 -9.66 0.68
N SER A 128 -6.99 -8.51 -0.01
CA SER A 128 -6.55 -7.28 0.66
C SER A 128 -7.53 -6.81 1.74
N GLU A 129 -8.84 -6.89 1.48
CA GLU A 129 -9.89 -6.55 2.43
C GLU A 129 -9.91 -7.53 3.63
N ASP A 130 -9.89 -8.82 3.36
CA ASP A 130 -9.91 -9.87 4.38
C ASP A 130 -8.66 -9.79 5.29
N ILE A 131 -7.47 -9.59 4.71
CA ILE A 131 -6.23 -9.43 5.47
C ILE A 131 -6.27 -8.15 6.33
N ALA A 132 -6.71 -7.01 5.77
CA ALA A 132 -6.80 -5.76 6.51
C ALA A 132 -7.71 -5.89 7.73
N ASN A 133 -8.89 -6.48 7.54
CA ASN A 133 -9.85 -6.73 8.62
C ASN A 133 -9.31 -7.74 9.64
N LYS A 134 -8.61 -8.78 9.19
CA LYS A 134 -8.02 -9.77 10.10
C LYS A 134 -6.91 -9.19 10.96
N VAL A 135 -6.02 -8.40 10.35
CA VAL A 135 -4.95 -7.68 11.08
C VAL A 135 -5.56 -6.79 12.15
N ALA A 136 -6.60 -6.02 11.81
CA ALA A 136 -7.31 -5.16 12.76
C ALA A 136 -7.95 -5.96 13.92
N ASN A 137 -8.57 -7.09 13.64
CA ASN A 137 -9.18 -7.94 14.67
C ASN A 137 -8.12 -8.56 15.59
N VAL A 138 -7.05 -9.13 15.06
CA VAL A 138 -5.95 -9.70 15.86
C VAL A 138 -5.31 -8.64 16.73
N PHE A 139 -5.09 -7.44 16.18
CA PHE A 139 -4.56 -6.30 16.93
C PHE A 139 -5.50 -5.88 18.06
N LYS A 140 -6.81 -5.75 17.79
CA LYS A 140 -7.83 -5.42 18.79
C LYS A 140 -7.81 -6.40 19.95
N ASP A 141 -7.73 -7.70 19.66
CA ASP A 141 -7.79 -8.76 20.67
C ASP A 141 -6.50 -8.84 21.50
N ASP A 142 -5.34 -8.57 20.90
CA ASP A 142 -4.05 -8.69 21.56
C ASP A 142 -3.61 -7.44 22.32
N MET A 143 -4.02 -6.24 21.89
CA MET A 143 -3.54 -4.98 22.48
C MET A 143 -3.77 -4.84 23.98
N PRO A 144 -4.94 -5.21 24.55
CA PRO A 144 -5.15 -5.14 25.99
C PRO A 144 -4.20 -6.01 26.79
N HIS A 145 -3.62 -7.04 26.17
CA HIS A 145 -2.65 -7.95 26.80
C HIS A 145 -1.19 -7.50 26.62
N ILE A 146 -0.93 -6.58 25.70
CA ILE A 146 0.42 -6.07 25.42
C ILE A 146 0.68 -4.74 26.11
N MET A 147 -0.31 -3.88 26.09
CA MET A 147 -0.24 -2.50 26.60
C MET A 147 -1.40 -2.23 27.57
N ASN A 148 -1.20 -1.25 28.44
CA ASN A 148 -2.24 -0.80 29.36
C ASN A 148 -3.24 0.14 28.65
N VAL A 149 -4.00 -0.43 27.72
CA VAL A 149 -5.09 0.27 27.01
C VAL A 149 -6.43 -0.26 27.46
N ASP A 150 -7.46 0.60 27.46
CA ASP A 150 -8.80 0.17 27.87
C ASP A 150 -9.45 -0.71 26.81
N ASN A 151 -9.46 -0.24 25.59
CA ASN A 151 -9.96 -1.02 24.45
C ASN A 151 -9.42 -0.51 23.13
N VAL A 152 -9.52 -1.36 22.13
CA VAL A 152 -9.28 -1.02 20.72
C VAL A 152 -10.60 -1.20 19.97
N SER A 153 -11.03 -0.17 19.27
CA SER A 153 -12.28 -0.18 18.51
C SER A 153 -11.99 -0.09 17.02
N ILE A 154 -12.64 -0.95 16.23
CA ILE A 154 -12.60 -0.86 14.76
C ILE A 154 -13.64 0.18 14.35
N LEU A 155 -13.17 1.29 13.76
CA LEU A 155 -14.03 2.39 13.30
C LEU A 155 -14.62 2.11 11.92
N SER A 156 -13.83 1.53 11.03
CA SER A 156 -14.23 1.19 9.68
C SER A 156 -13.58 -0.11 9.27
N THR A 157 -14.35 -0.99 8.66
CA THR A 157 -13.84 -2.22 8.03
C THR A 157 -13.52 -1.95 6.56
N ALA A 158 -12.55 -2.68 6.03
CA ALA A 158 -12.28 -2.67 4.60
C ALA A 158 -13.44 -3.38 3.89
N ASN A 159 -14.21 -2.58 3.15
CA ASN A 159 -15.28 -3.06 2.27
C ASN A 159 -15.00 -2.47 0.88
N GLY A 160 -15.13 -3.29 -0.14
CA GLY A 160 -15.00 -2.88 -1.52
C GLY A 160 -16.26 -2.28 -2.10
#